data_63cae152fe213c4a76d59c6072a33eee
#
_entry.id   63cae152fe213c4a76d59c6072a33eee
#
_cell.length_a   1.000
_cell.length_b   1.000
_cell.length_c   1.000
_cell.angle_alpha   90.00
_cell.angle_beta   90.00
_cell.angle_gamma   90.00
#
_symmetry.space_group_name_H-M   'P 1'
#
loop_
_entity.id
_entity.type
_entity.pdbx_description
1 polymer ?
#
loop_
_entity_poly.entity_id
_entity_poly.type
_entity_poly.pdbx_seq_one_letter_code
_entity_poly.pdbx_strand_id
1 'polypeptide(L)'
;NPARPWVVTGADGRYHYYGNFDWYDYLFDYSQPTWNNNLNITGGNKKFNYVVSGSANDRKGIYAVSTDKYHTRTLMAKFNAEATPWLDISASASLFKSKYKQPGYDYEDGGNIGNLTFHAMPWISPTNPDGTNVYTLPNSGNRPADGFTAMLRTGNGFTGVHKTQQTYALGATIHILPGLDLIGKYTYRSYIKDKQFRSAGFEYSERPGQVLTANSGFFANRLKEIRTTDDVSDYDLFATYTKTFDNAHNLNVVVGTNYETEHYKNVEASSYNIQSEVLNDLALGTGNKGAKGGQHEYALLGYFGRLSYDYLGKYLAEVNMRYDGSSRFREGDRWGFFPSVSLGWRMSDE
;
A
#
# COMPACT_ATOMS: atom_id res chain seq x y z
N ASN A 1 11.59 29.99 33.97
CA ASN A 1 11.99 30.77 35.13
C ASN A 1 13.46 31.17 34.96
N PRO A 2 13.79 32.49 34.87
CA PRO A 2 15.17 32.98 34.69
C PRO A 2 16.12 32.50 35.80
N ALA A 3 15.60 32.25 37.01
CA ALA A 3 16.37 31.79 38.16
C ALA A 3 16.67 30.26 38.13
N ARG A 4 16.05 29.51 37.22
CA ARG A 4 16.29 28.06 37.03
C ARG A 4 16.24 27.76 35.55
N PRO A 5 17.33 27.97 34.80
CA PRO A 5 17.38 27.64 33.39
C PRO A 5 17.21 26.13 33.21
N TRP A 6 16.54 25.74 32.14
CA TRP A 6 16.28 24.31 31.82
C TRP A 6 17.54 23.56 31.45
N VAL A 7 18.56 24.26 30.96
CA VAL A 7 19.85 23.70 30.60
C VAL A 7 20.94 24.59 31.18
N VAL A 8 21.88 23.98 31.86
CA VAL A 8 23.07 24.66 32.43
C VAL A 8 24.34 23.97 31.98
N THR A 9 25.44 24.69 31.94
CA THR A 9 26.75 24.10 31.77
C THR A 9 27.28 23.71 33.15
N GLY A 10 27.53 22.42 33.37
CA GLY A 10 28.04 21.91 34.63
C GLY A 10 29.54 22.20 34.81
N ALA A 11 30.07 21.86 36.01
CA ALA A 11 31.50 21.99 36.31
C ALA A 11 32.39 21.11 35.41
N ASP A 12 31.82 20.06 34.80
CA ASP A 12 32.46 19.17 33.79
C ASP A 12 32.48 19.78 32.37
N GLY A 13 31.95 21.00 32.22
CA GLY A 13 31.83 21.71 30.95
C GLY A 13 30.75 21.19 30.04
N ARG A 14 29.90 20.23 30.48
CA ARG A 14 28.82 19.62 29.71
C ARG A 14 27.47 20.27 29.98
N TYR A 15 26.53 20.08 29.05
CA TYR A 15 25.14 20.47 29.26
C TYR A 15 24.45 19.51 30.23
N HIS A 16 23.75 20.04 31.21
CA HIS A 16 22.88 19.33 32.15
C HIS A 16 21.45 19.85 32.02
N TYR A 17 20.48 18.93 31.99
CA TYR A 17 19.09 19.23 31.65
C TYR A 17 18.19 19.11 32.89
N TYR A 18 17.35 20.12 33.11
CA TYR A 18 16.41 20.24 34.23
C TYR A 18 15.06 20.77 33.77
N GLY A 19 14.70 20.59 32.51
CA GLY A 19 13.51 21.14 31.91
C GLY A 19 12.22 20.44 32.31
N ASN A 20 11.14 20.96 31.77
CA ASN A 20 9.83 20.28 31.69
C ASN A 20 9.29 20.54 30.29
N PHE A 21 9.79 19.81 29.33
CA PHE A 21 9.53 20.03 27.92
C PHE A 21 8.34 19.14 27.47
N ASP A 22 7.38 19.78 26.83
CA ASP A 22 6.25 19.06 26.22
C ASP A 22 6.63 18.51 24.85
N TRP A 23 7.05 17.24 24.87
CA TRP A 23 7.42 16.54 23.66
C TRP A 23 6.23 16.25 22.76
N TYR A 24 5.03 16.14 23.31
CA TYR A 24 3.83 15.81 22.55
C TYR A 24 3.44 16.99 21.66
N ASP A 25 3.37 18.17 22.25
CA ASP A 25 3.07 19.43 21.55
C ASP A 25 4.17 19.78 20.51
N TYR A 26 5.41 19.43 20.83
CA TYR A 26 6.53 19.64 19.92
C TYR A 26 6.53 18.71 18.70
N LEU A 27 6.22 17.43 18.89
CA LEU A 27 6.33 16.41 17.83
C LEU A 27 5.11 16.34 16.94
N PHE A 28 3.91 16.63 17.47
CA PHE A 28 2.66 16.37 16.78
C PHE A 28 1.86 17.64 16.49
N ASP A 29 1.25 17.66 15.31
CA ASP A 29 0.30 18.67 14.90
C ASP A 29 -1.12 18.16 15.13
N TYR A 30 -1.92 18.93 15.88
CA TYR A 30 -3.33 18.59 16.13
C TYR A 30 -4.24 18.88 14.95
N SER A 31 -3.75 19.58 13.93
CA SER A 31 -4.51 19.89 12.71
C SER A 31 -4.02 19.06 11.53
N GLN A 32 -4.85 18.11 11.07
CA GLN A 32 -4.54 17.22 9.97
C GLN A 32 -5.57 17.39 8.84
N PRO A 33 -5.48 18.48 8.06
CA PRO A 33 -6.43 18.71 6.99
C PRO A 33 -6.37 17.63 5.93
N THR A 34 -7.56 17.21 5.49
CA THR A 34 -7.75 16.26 4.39
C THR A 34 -8.66 16.88 3.35
N TRP A 35 -8.23 16.90 2.10
CA TRP A 35 -9.03 17.36 0.96
C TRP A 35 -9.37 16.19 0.07
N ASN A 36 -10.68 15.99 -0.14
CA ASN A 36 -11.21 14.97 -1.03
C ASN A 36 -11.98 15.64 -2.16
N ASN A 37 -11.58 15.36 -3.39
CA ASN A 37 -12.27 15.83 -4.60
C ASN A 37 -12.65 14.60 -5.42
N ASN A 38 -13.92 14.51 -5.82
CA ASN A 38 -14.43 13.42 -6.64
C ASN A 38 -15.26 14.01 -7.79
N LEU A 39 -15.04 13.49 -8.99
CA LEU A 39 -15.81 13.82 -10.19
C LEU A 39 -16.29 12.52 -10.83
N ASN A 40 -17.60 12.43 -11.09
CA ASN A 40 -18.20 11.33 -11.81
C ASN A 40 -19.01 11.86 -12.99
N ILE A 41 -18.77 11.26 -14.15
CA ILE A 41 -19.51 11.54 -15.39
C ILE A 41 -20.10 10.21 -15.86
N THR A 42 -21.41 10.15 -15.99
CA THR A 42 -22.12 8.99 -16.50
C THR A 42 -22.98 9.39 -17.67
N GLY A 43 -23.11 8.51 -18.64
CA GLY A 43 -23.96 8.73 -19.78
C GLY A 43 -24.23 7.45 -20.55
N GLY A 44 -25.13 7.54 -21.50
CA GLY A 44 -25.46 6.42 -22.36
C GLY A 44 -26.91 6.42 -22.83
N ASN A 45 -27.29 5.33 -23.46
CA ASN A 45 -28.64 5.04 -23.93
C ASN A 45 -28.93 3.54 -23.71
N LYS A 46 -29.99 3.02 -24.35
CA LYS A 46 -30.36 1.59 -24.22
C LYS A 46 -29.29 0.62 -24.72
N LYS A 47 -28.41 1.05 -25.65
CA LYS A 47 -27.41 0.20 -26.29
C LYS A 47 -26.00 0.36 -25.75
N PHE A 48 -25.69 1.49 -25.12
CA PHE A 48 -24.38 1.67 -24.50
C PHE A 48 -24.49 2.54 -23.25
N ASN A 49 -23.60 2.33 -22.32
CA ASN A 49 -23.41 3.18 -21.16
C ASN A 49 -21.93 3.31 -20.82
N TYR A 50 -21.60 4.44 -20.22
CA TYR A 50 -20.26 4.69 -19.75
C TYR A 50 -20.25 5.41 -18.40
N VAL A 51 -19.16 5.18 -17.67
CA VAL A 51 -18.83 5.88 -16.44
C VAL A 51 -17.38 6.30 -16.54
N VAL A 52 -17.10 7.58 -16.29
CA VAL A 52 -15.74 8.10 -16.08
C VAL A 52 -15.71 8.76 -14.72
N SER A 53 -14.80 8.34 -13.86
CA SER A 53 -14.65 8.90 -12.53
C SER A 53 -13.19 9.24 -12.23
N GLY A 54 -13.01 10.36 -11.55
CA GLY A 54 -11.71 10.80 -11.05
C GLY A 54 -11.80 11.17 -9.58
N SER A 55 -10.80 10.80 -8.80
CA SER A 55 -10.68 11.23 -7.41
C SER A 55 -9.28 11.69 -7.06
N ALA A 56 -9.22 12.69 -6.20
CA ALA A 56 -8.00 13.24 -5.66
C ALA A 56 -8.16 13.39 -4.14
N ASN A 57 -7.25 12.76 -3.40
CA ASN A 57 -7.19 12.88 -1.96
C ASN A 57 -5.80 13.38 -1.56
N ASP A 58 -5.77 14.42 -0.74
CA ASP A 58 -4.56 15.01 -0.20
C ASP A 58 -4.68 15.10 1.32
N ARG A 59 -3.75 14.50 2.04
CA ARG A 59 -3.75 14.40 3.50
C ARG A 59 -2.41 14.87 4.06
N LYS A 60 -2.44 15.81 5.00
CA LYS A 60 -1.31 16.16 5.85
C LYS A 60 -1.21 15.11 6.97
N GLY A 61 -0.01 14.73 7.33
CA GLY A 61 0.21 13.84 8.45
C GLY A 61 0.30 14.54 9.79
N ILE A 62 0.75 13.81 10.82
CA ILE A 62 0.66 14.21 12.21
C ILE A 62 1.92 14.93 12.74
N TYR A 63 3.04 14.91 12.02
CA TYR A 63 4.29 15.45 12.54
C TYR A 63 4.39 16.98 12.38
N ALA A 64 4.65 17.67 13.50
CA ALA A 64 4.87 19.12 13.51
C ALA A 64 6.30 19.49 13.08
N VAL A 65 7.29 18.73 13.51
CA VAL A 65 8.72 18.99 13.25
C VAL A 65 9.21 18.55 11.89
N SER A 66 8.42 17.74 11.17
CA SER A 66 8.72 17.28 9.83
C SER A 66 7.43 16.99 9.11
N THR A 67 7.40 17.15 7.79
CA THR A 67 6.16 16.95 7.05
C THR A 67 6.03 15.53 6.54
N ASP A 68 4.97 14.85 6.94
CA ASP A 68 4.47 13.67 6.29
C ASP A 68 3.22 13.99 5.45
N LYS A 69 3.16 13.45 4.25
CA LYS A 69 2.09 13.73 3.29
C LYS A 69 1.69 12.46 2.58
N TYR A 70 0.39 12.33 2.39
CA TYR A 70 -0.17 11.25 1.60
C TYR A 70 -1.11 11.80 0.53
N HIS A 71 -0.81 11.48 -0.72
CA HIS A 71 -1.59 11.87 -1.88
C HIS A 71 -2.06 10.63 -2.62
N THR A 72 -3.34 10.59 -2.99
CA THR A 72 -3.86 9.57 -3.91
C THR A 72 -4.57 10.22 -5.08
N ARG A 73 -4.48 9.58 -6.24
CA ARG A 73 -5.18 9.95 -7.47
C ARG A 73 -5.71 8.68 -8.08
N THR A 74 -7.00 8.67 -8.38
CA THR A 74 -7.64 7.56 -9.07
C THR A 74 -8.35 8.09 -10.31
N LEU A 75 -8.20 7.38 -11.41
CA LEU A 75 -8.98 7.57 -12.63
C LEU A 75 -9.56 6.21 -13.01
N MET A 76 -10.85 6.18 -13.31
CA MET A 76 -11.53 4.98 -13.79
C MET A 76 -12.43 5.33 -14.95
N ALA A 77 -12.42 4.50 -15.97
CA ALA A 77 -13.37 4.53 -17.07
C ALA A 77 -13.95 3.13 -17.26
N LYS A 78 -15.25 3.05 -17.45
CA LYS A 78 -15.96 1.82 -17.78
C LYS A 78 -16.93 2.08 -18.91
N PHE A 79 -16.97 1.18 -19.87
CA PHE A 79 -17.84 1.19 -21.02
C PHE A 79 -18.52 -0.17 -21.19
N ASN A 80 -19.82 -0.19 -21.48
CA ASN A 80 -20.56 -1.39 -21.85
C ASN A 80 -21.41 -1.04 -23.07
N ALA A 81 -21.49 -1.96 -24.02
CA ALA A 81 -22.29 -1.78 -25.23
C ALA A 81 -22.89 -3.09 -25.73
N GLU A 82 -24.14 -3.05 -26.15
CA GLU A 82 -24.76 -4.01 -27.04
C GLU A 82 -24.26 -3.75 -28.46
N ALA A 83 -23.18 -4.44 -28.85
CA ALA A 83 -22.57 -4.26 -30.18
C ALA A 83 -23.48 -4.80 -31.28
N THR A 84 -24.13 -5.92 -31.01
CA THR A 84 -25.17 -6.54 -31.85
C THR A 84 -26.21 -7.22 -30.95
N PRO A 85 -27.38 -7.64 -31.45
CA PRO A 85 -28.35 -8.37 -30.61
C PRO A 85 -27.86 -9.68 -29.99
N TRP A 86 -26.73 -10.20 -30.46
CA TRP A 86 -26.13 -11.43 -29.98
C TRP A 86 -24.79 -11.22 -29.27
N LEU A 87 -24.28 -9.94 -29.18
CA LEU A 87 -22.96 -9.64 -28.61
C LEU A 87 -22.98 -8.37 -27.77
N ASP A 88 -22.71 -8.52 -26.48
CA ASP A 88 -22.36 -7.44 -25.58
C ASP A 88 -20.85 -7.36 -25.36
N ILE A 89 -20.31 -6.16 -25.32
CA ILE A 89 -18.91 -5.89 -25.01
C ILE A 89 -18.79 -4.99 -23.80
N SER A 90 -17.77 -5.22 -23.02
CA SER A 90 -17.41 -4.36 -21.90
C SER A 90 -15.91 -4.07 -21.90
N ALA A 91 -15.56 -2.85 -21.53
CA ALA A 91 -14.16 -2.46 -21.33
C ALA A 91 -14.07 -1.59 -20.08
N SER A 92 -13.04 -1.79 -19.29
CA SER A 92 -12.71 -0.88 -18.20
C SER A 92 -11.23 -0.68 -18.06
N ALA A 93 -10.86 0.53 -17.62
CA ALA A 93 -9.50 0.89 -17.28
C ALA A 93 -9.52 1.66 -15.96
N SER A 94 -8.61 1.34 -15.05
CA SER A 94 -8.39 2.11 -13.85
C SER A 94 -6.90 2.37 -13.63
N LEU A 95 -6.60 3.59 -13.17
CA LEU A 95 -5.28 4.01 -12.75
C LEU A 95 -5.38 4.53 -11.33
N PHE A 96 -4.65 3.90 -10.42
CA PHE A 96 -4.45 4.38 -9.06
C PHE A 96 -2.99 4.78 -8.89
N LYS A 97 -2.76 5.98 -8.37
CA LYS A 97 -1.43 6.43 -7.94
C LYS A 97 -1.49 6.90 -6.51
N SER A 98 -0.51 6.52 -5.70
CA SER A 98 -0.30 7.11 -4.40
C SER A 98 1.14 7.54 -4.21
N LYS A 99 1.30 8.63 -3.49
CA LYS A 99 2.60 9.16 -3.07
C LYS A 99 2.55 9.42 -1.57
N TYR A 100 3.43 8.75 -0.87
CA TYR A 100 3.61 8.92 0.56
C TYR A 100 5.04 9.38 0.83
N LYS A 101 5.21 10.36 1.69
CA LYS A 101 6.51 10.78 2.21
C LYS A 101 6.38 10.98 3.70
N GLN A 102 7.30 10.40 4.45
CA GLN A 102 7.42 10.57 5.90
C GLN A 102 8.87 10.90 6.27
N PRO A 103 9.11 11.46 7.46
CA PRO A 103 10.45 11.61 8.00
C PRO A 103 11.17 10.26 8.04
N GLY A 104 12.48 10.31 7.83
CA GLY A 104 13.27 9.13 7.54
C GLY A 104 13.46 8.20 8.70
N TYR A 105 12.78 7.07 8.64
CA TYR A 105 13.17 5.87 9.33
C TYR A 105 12.71 4.65 8.52
N ASP A 106 13.61 3.68 8.30
CA ASP A 106 13.24 2.45 7.61
C ASP A 106 12.63 1.47 8.61
N TYR A 107 11.32 1.33 8.54
CA TYR A 107 10.54 0.47 9.43
C TYR A 107 10.94 -1.02 9.35
N GLU A 108 11.51 -1.45 8.24
CA GLU A 108 11.95 -2.84 8.04
C GLU A 108 13.14 -3.21 8.94
N ASP A 109 13.90 -2.22 9.41
CA ASP A 109 15.01 -2.40 10.33
C ASP A 109 14.58 -2.32 11.83
N GLY A 110 13.28 -2.36 12.12
CA GLY A 110 12.73 -2.51 13.49
C GLY A 110 12.49 -1.20 14.26
N GLY A 111 12.54 -0.05 13.61
CA GLY A 111 12.25 1.22 14.25
C GLY A 111 10.80 1.67 14.11
N ASN A 112 10.27 2.20 15.16
CA ASN A 112 8.95 2.79 15.21
C ASN A 112 9.05 4.26 15.63
N ILE A 113 8.74 5.16 14.69
CA ILE A 113 8.63 6.61 15.02
C ILE A 113 7.64 6.88 16.16
N GLY A 114 6.61 6.02 16.33
CA GLY A 114 5.71 6.07 17.47
C GLY A 114 6.41 5.87 18.83
N ASN A 115 7.56 5.22 18.87
CA ASN A 115 8.35 5.05 20.10
C ASN A 115 9.02 6.37 20.54
N LEU A 116 9.08 7.39 19.69
CA LEU A 116 9.66 8.68 20.04
C LEU A 116 9.03 9.27 21.30
N THR A 117 7.72 9.12 21.47
CA THR A 117 7.00 9.64 22.64
C THR A 117 7.29 8.86 23.90
N PHE A 118 7.52 7.54 23.81
CA PHE A 118 7.83 6.71 24.97
C PHE A 118 9.24 6.96 25.52
N HIS A 119 10.18 7.31 24.64
CA HIS A 119 11.57 7.60 25.00
C HIS A 119 11.85 9.11 25.11
N ALA A 120 10.83 9.94 24.96
CA ALA A 120 10.94 11.38 25.13
C ALA A 120 10.94 11.75 26.61
N MET A 121 12.10 12.14 27.12
CA MET A 121 12.29 12.48 28.52
C MET A 121 11.90 13.94 28.78
N PRO A 122 10.90 14.27 29.62
CA PRO A 122 10.38 15.63 29.77
C PRO A 122 11.39 16.64 30.32
N TRP A 123 12.41 16.20 31.02
CA TRP A 123 13.45 17.10 31.54
C TRP A 123 14.49 17.53 30.49
N ILE A 124 14.44 16.99 29.27
CA ILE A 124 15.38 17.26 28.19
C ILE A 124 14.66 18.02 27.08
N SER A 125 15.23 19.12 26.60
CA SER A 125 14.80 19.82 25.40
C SER A 125 15.42 19.19 24.13
N PRO A 126 14.82 19.39 22.96
CA PRO A 126 15.39 18.88 21.70
C PRO A 126 16.67 19.62 21.29
N THR A 127 16.92 20.80 21.86
CA THR A 127 18.07 21.65 21.56
C THR A 127 18.74 22.17 22.81
N ASN A 128 20.03 22.40 22.69
CA ASN A 128 20.84 23.14 23.61
C ASN A 128 20.56 24.65 23.54
N PRO A 129 21.00 25.45 24.52
CA PRO A 129 20.82 26.91 24.51
C PRO A 129 21.45 27.63 23.31
N ASP A 130 22.50 27.04 22.72
CA ASP A 130 23.17 27.53 21.51
C ASP A 130 22.49 27.09 20.20
N GLY A 131 21.35 26.41 20.30
CA GLY A 131 20.58 25.93 19.16
C GLY A 131 21.06 24.60 18.56
N THR A 132 22.15 24.01 19.06
CA THR A 132 22.63 22.70 18.62
C THR A 132 21.69 21.57 19.06
N ASN A 133 21.68 20.45 18.32
CA ASN A 133 20.83 19.32 18.66
C ASN A 133 21.30 18.59 19.91
N VAL A 134 20.37 18.07 20.68
CA VAL A 134 20.61 17.08 21.74
C VAL A 134 20.45 15.69 21.16
N TYR A 135 21.50 14.86 21.30
CA TYR A 135 21.47 13.48 20.81
C TYR A 135 21.77 12.47 21.91
N THR A 136 22.83 12.69 22.68
CA THR A 136 23.22 11.84 23.81
C THR A 136 23.21 12.64 25.12
N LEU A 137 22.92 11.95 26.22
CA LEU A 137 23.05 12.54 27.56
C LEU A 137 24.47 12.32 28.08
N PRO A 138 25.10 13.35 28.70
CA PRO A 138 26.37 13.19 29.33
C PRO A 138 26.36 12.07 30.36
N ASN A 139 27.38 11.22 30.34
CA ASN A 139 27.64 10.17 31.33
C ASN A 139 26.62 9.00 31.38
N SER A 140 25.57 8.97 30.55
CA SER A 140 24.58 7.90 30.60
C SER A 140 24.48 7.07 29.32
N GLY A 141 24.94 7.61 28.19
CA GLY A 141 24.76 6.99 26.87
C GLY A 141 23.30 6.97 26.41
N ASN A 142 22.36 7.45 27.23
CA ASN A 142 20.95 7.52 26.88
C ASN A 142 20.72 8.56 25.77
N ARG A 143 19.81 8.25 24.86
CA ARG A 143 19.42 9.09 23.74
C ARG A 143 17.97 9.54 23.91
N PRO A 144 17.71 10.82 24.17
CA PRO A 144 16.35 11.32 24.25
C PRO A 144 15.61 11.06 22.94
N ALA A 145 14.40 10.49 23.01
CA ALA A 145 13.64 10.10 21.85
C ALA A 145 14.47 9.29 20.83
N ASP A 146 15.34 8.38 21.32
CA ASP A 146 16.24 7.53 20.52
C ASP A 146 17.14 8.31 19.52
N GLY A 147 17.31 9.61 19.72
CA GLY A 147 18.06 10.52 18.84
C GLY A 147 17.30 10.94 17.57
N PHE A 148 16.07 10.51 17.38
CA PHE A 148 15.29 10.84 16.18
C PHE A 148 14.92 12.31 16.06
N THR A 149 14.80 13.01 17.17
CA THR A 149 14.44 14.44 17.17
C THR A 149 15.44 15.29 16.39
N ALA A 150 16.73 15.00 16.54
CA ALA A 150 17.79 15.69 15.79
C ALA A 150 17.67 15.41 14.29
N MET A 151 17.41 14.14 13.92
CA MET A 151 17.19 13.75 12.52
C MET A 151 15.92 14.42 11.94
N LEU A 152 14.81 14.48 12.71
CA LEU A 152 13.58 15.12 12.26
C LEU A 152 13.78 16.62 12.01
N ARG A 153 14.52 17.30 12.87
CA ARG A 153 14.81 18.75 12.76
C ARG A 153 15.68 19.08 11.56
N THR A 154 16.68 18.27 11.25
CA THR A 154 17.55 18.50 10.08
C THR A 154 16.81 18.25 8.77
N GLY A 155 15.77 17.41 8.77
CA GLY A 155 14.97 17.09 7.58
C GLY A 155 15.71 16.26 6.52
N ASN A 156 16.93 15.82 6.79
CA ASN A 156 17.81 15.15 5.83
C ASN A 156 17.47 13.67 5.61
N GLY A 157 16.64 13.08 6.47
CA GLY A 157 16.18 11.71 6.34
C GLY A 157 14.71 11.63 5.94
N PHE A 158 14.38 10.71 5.03
CA PHE A 158 12.99 10.45 4.64
C PHE A 158 12.77 9.03 4.12
N THR A 159 11.53 8.57 4.23
CA THR A 159 11.01 7.43 3.48
C THR A 159 9.94 7.92 2.52
N GLY A 160 10.18 7.72 1.23
CA GLY A 160 9.22 8.00 0.16
C GLY A 160 8.70 6.69 -0.44
N VAL A 161 7.38 6.59 -0.63
CA VAL A 161 6.75 5.43 -1.28
C VAL A 161 5.82 5.92 -2.37
N HIS A 162 6.08 5.49 -3.59
CA HIS A 162 5.21 5.73 -4.74
C HIS A 162 4.61 4.38 -5.16
N LYS A 163 3.29 4.35 -5.33
CA LYS A 163 2.59 3.19 -5.85
C LYS A 163 1.82 3.59 -7.10
N THR A 164 1.88 2.75 -8.10
CA THR A 164 1.06 2.86 -9.31
C THR A 164 0.41 1.51 -9.54
N GLN A 165 -0.91 1.48 -9.64
CA GLN A 165 -1.66 0.30 -10.04
C GLN A 165 -2.50 0.65 -11.26
N GLN A 166 -2.41 -0.19 -12.27
CA GLN A 166 -3.19 -0.11 -13.49
C GLN A 166 -3.98 -1.42 -13.60
N THR A 167 -5.25 -1.31 -13.92
CA THR A 167 -6.09 -2.49 -14.18
C THR A 167 -6.87 -2.24 -15.46
N TYR A 168 -6.79 -3.16 -16.38
CA TYR A 168 -7.52 -3.16 -17.64
C TYR A 168 -8.36 -4.43 -17.68
N ALA A 169 -9.63 -4.31 -18.00
CA ALA A 169 -10.49 -5.45 -18.20
C ALA A 169 -11.29 -5.31 -19.51
N LEU A 170 -11.36 -6.40 -20.23
CA LEU A 170 -12.18 -6.57 -21.42
C LEU A 170 -13.14 -7.73 -21.18
N GLY A 171 -14.37 -7.61 -21.63
CA GLY A 171 -15.37 -8.64 -21.53
C GLY A 171 -16.22 -8.71 -22.79
N ALA A 172 -16.64 -9.92 -23.12
CA ALA A 172 -17.61 -10.18 -24.18
C ALA A 172 -18.64 -11.19 -23.66
N THR A 173 -19.93 -10.94 -23.94
CA THR A 173 -21.03 -11.87 -23.72
C THR A 173 -21.66 -12.20 -25.06
N ILE A 174 -21.65 -13.46 -25.43
CA ILE A 174 -22.28 -13.97 -26.65
C ILE A 174 -23.60 -14.65 -26.27
N HIS A 175 -24.73 -14.10 -26.73
CA HIS A 175 -26.04 -14.68 -26.57
C HIS A 175 -26.27 -15.75 -27.64
N ILE A 176 -26.01 -17.05 -27.31
CA ILE A 176 -26.03 -18.13 -28.28
C ILE A 176 -27.49 -18.48 -28.65
N LEU A 177 -28.33 -18.56 -27.62
CA LEU A 177 -29.78 -18.77 -27.76
C LEU A 177 -30.50 -18.26 -26.49
N PRO A 178 -31.82 -18.11 -26.48
CA PRO A 178 -32.53 -17.63 -25.31
C PRO A 178 -32.19 -18.42 -24.05
N GLY A 179 -31.60 -17.72 -23.08
CA GLY A 179 -31.17 -18.26 -21.79
C GLY A 179 -29.76 -18.88 -21.77
N LEU A 180 -29.07 -19.00 -22.92
CA LEU A 180 -27.70 -19.49 -22.97
C LEU A 180 -26.72 -18.41 -23.43
N ASP A 181 -25.85 -18.00 -22.52
CA ASP A 181 -24.81 -17.02 -22.75
C ASP A 181 -23.41 -17.66 -22.59
N LEU A 182 -22.48 -17.26 -23.45
CA LEU A 182 -21.05 -17.54 -23.30
C LEU A 182 -20.33 -16.25 -22.96
N ILE A 183 -19.64 -16.22 -21.82
CA ILE A 183 -18.96 -15.05 -21.29
C ILE A 183 -17.45 -15.27 -21.27
N GLY A 184 -16.72 -14.37 -21.93
CA GLY A 184 -15.27 -14.28 -21.85
C GLY A 184 -14.85 -12.99 -21.16
N LYS A 185 -13.89 -13.07 -20.23
CA LYS A 185 -13.27 -11.88 -19.60
C LYS A 185 -11.76 -12.03 -19.59
N TYR A 186 -11.08 -10.93 -19.79
CA TYR A 186 -9.64 -10.81 -19.59
C TYR A 186 -9.38 -9.60 -18.69
N THR A 187 -8.60 -9.80 -17.64
CA THR A 187 -8.16 -8.72 -16.74
C THR A 187 -6.65 -8.75 -16.64
N TYR A 188 -6.02 -7.61 -16.87
CA TYR A 188 -4.61 -7.39 -16.62
C TYR A 188 -4.46 -6.34 -15.52
N ARG A 189 -3.69 -6.67 -14.47
CA ARG A 189 -3.32 -5.78 -13.39
C ARG A 189 -1.81 -5.65 -13.32
N SER A 190 -1.31 -4.43 -13.37
CA SER A 190 0.09 -4.11 -13.12
C SER A 190 0.20 -3.25 -11.87
N TYR A 191 1.02 -3.67 -10.93
CA TYR A 191 1.32 -2.95 -9.70
C TYR A 191 2.81 -2.67 -9.62
N ILE A 192 3.16 -1.39 -9.44
CA ILE A 192 4.53 -0.92 -9.25
C ILE A 192 4.60 -0.17 -7.93
N LYS A 193 5.56 -0.55 -7.09
CA LYS A 193 5.89 0.16 -5.85
C LYS A 193 7.37 0.55 -5.89
N ASP A 194 7.62 1.85 -5.90
CA ASP A 194 8.95 2.41 -5.72
C ASP A 194 9.05 2.97 -4.29
N LYS A 195 10.02 2.47 -3.52
CA LYS A 195 10.34 2.94 -2.18
C LYS A 195 11.76 3.50 -2.19
N GLN A 196 11.91 4.73 -1.73
CA GLN A 196 13.20 5.36 -1.51
C GLN A 196 13.34 5.68 -0.03
N PHE A 197 14.42 5.24 0.55
CA PHE A 197 14.80 5.53 1.92
C PHE A 197 16.12 6.29 1.94
N ARG A 198 16.14 7.43 2.62
CA ARG A 198 17.31 8.25 2.84
C ARG A 198 17.53 8.41 4.33
N SER A 199 18.71 8.04 4.80
CA SER A 199 19.23 8.39 6.10
C SER A 199 20.44 9.28 5.92
N ALA A 200 20.55 10.33 6.71
CA ALA A 200 21.70 11.19 6.76
C ALA A 200 22.11 11.42 8.20
N GLY A 201 23.40 11.52 8.45
CA GLY A 201 23.93 11.93 9.73
C GLY A 201 23.50 13.37 10.07
N PHE A 202 23.63 13.72 11.32
CA PHE A 202 23.36 15.07 11.82
C PHE A 202 24.39 15.49 12.85
N GLU A 203 24.53 16.80 13.01
CA GLU A 203 25.40 17.38 14.03
C GLU A 203 24.66 17.56 15.35
N TYR A 204 25.37 17.37 16.45
CA TYR A 204 24.91 17.59 17.82
C TYR A 204 26.04 18.07 18.74
N SER A 205 25.71 18.52 19.93
CA SER A 205 26.66 18.94 20.92
C SER A 205 26.35 18.39 22.30
N GLU A 206 27.39 18.13 23.08
CA GLU A 206 27.32 17.80 24.50
C GLU A 206 27.86 18.95 25.38
N ARG A 207 28.56 19.93 24.75
CA ARG A 207 29.21 21.08 25.40
C ARG A 207 29.09 22.30 24.51
N PRO A 208 29.13 23.51 25.11
CA PRO A 208 29.22 24.75 24.35
C PRO A 208 30.42 24.73 23.38
N GLY A 209 30.17 25.11 22.11
CA GLY A 209 31.20 25.21 21.09
C GLY A 209 31.72 23.88 20.56
N GLN A 210 31.17 22.74 20.98
CA GLN A 210 31.52 21.42 20.45
C GLN A 210 30.61 21.07 19.27
N VAL A 211 31.16 20.41 18.25
CA VAL A 211 30.41 19.80 17.17
C VAL A 211 30.79 18.32 17.09
N LEU A 212 29.82 17.45 17.27
CA LEU A 212 29.90 16.01 17.11
C LEU A 212 28.95 15.60 15.98
N THR A 213 29.26 14.48 15.31
CA THR A 213 28.43 13.97 14.23
C THR A 213 27.91 12.58 14.56
N ALA A 214 26.59 12.39 14.51
CA ALA A 214 25.95 11.08 14.52
C ALA A 214 25.84 10.56 13.09
N ASN A 215 26.65 9.59 12.72
CA ASN A 215 26.70 9.01 11.37
C ASN A 215 26.97 7.50 11.40
N SER A 216 26.29 6.79 12.28
CA SER A 216 26.43 5.34 12.41
C SER A 216 25.10 4.67 12.79
N GLY A 217 24.99 3.39 12.59
CA GLY A 217 23.77 2.63 12.88
C GLY A 217 22.59 3.17 12.07
N PHE A 218 21.52 3.51 12.75
CA PHE A 218 20.30 4.06 12.12
C PHE A 218 20.52 5.41 11.42
N PHE A 219 21.52 6.17 11.84
CA PHE A 219 21.84 7.50 11.32
C PHE A 219 23.00 7.47 10.32
N ALA A 220 23.44 6.27 9.90
CA ALA A 220 24.44 6.17 8.86
C ALA A 220 23.95 6.85 7.57
N ASN A 221 24.84 7.62 6.93
CA ASN A 221 24.54 8.24 5.64
C ASN A 221 24.33 7.17 4.58
N ARG A 222 23.07 6.90 4.24
CA ARG A 222 22.65 5.79 3.37
C ARG A 222 21.47 6.19 2.48
N LEU A 223 21.51 5.74 1.25
CA LEU A 223 20.37 5.73 0.34
C LEU A 223 20.04 4.27 -0.01
N LYS A 224 18.75 3.93 0.05
CA LYS A 224 18.22 2.62 -0.36
C LYS A 224 17.03 2.84 -1.27
N GLU A 225 17.00 2.14 -2.39
CA GLU A 225 15.92 2.15 -3.35
C GLU A 225 15.41 0.72 -3.57
N ILE A 226 14.11 0.57 -3.54
CA ILE A 226 13.43 -0.72 -3.71
C ILE A 226 12.36 -0.53 -4.77
N ARG A 227 12.43 -1.34 -5.82
CA ARG A 227 11.39 -1.42 -6.83
C ARG A 227 10.73 -2.80 -6.80
N THR A 228 9.43 -2.82 -6.62
CA THR A 228 8.58 -4.02 -6.69
C THR A 228 7.65 -3.88 -7.88
N THR A 229 7.57 -4.91 -8.71
CA THR A 229 6.59 -5.06 -9.77
C THR A 229 5.80 -6.35 -9.54
N ASP A 230 4.49 -6.30 -9.77
CA ASP A 230 3.59 -7.43 -9.64
C ASP A 230 2.54 -7.32 -10.75
N ASP A 231 2.65 -8.21 -11.75
CA ASP A 231 1.81 -8.24 -12.94
C ASP A 231 0.95 -9.51 -12.91
N VAL A 232 -0.37 -9.32 -12.94
CA VAL A 232 -1.35 -10.41 -12.93
C VAL A 232 -2.18 -10.37 -14.20
N SER A 233 -2.28 -11.50 -14.87
CA SER A 233 -3.22 -11.75 -15.99
C SER A 233 -4.23 -12.79 -15.58
N ASP A 234 -5.50 -12.47 -15.75
CA ASP A 234 -6.63 -13.33 -15.41
C ASP A 234 -7.56 -13.50 -16.60
N TYR A 235 -7.92 -14.73 -16.90
CA TYR A 235 -8.77 -15.15 -18.02
C TYR A 235 -9.94 -15.98 -17.49
N ASP A 236 -11.16 -15.51 -17.66
CA ASP A 236 -12.38 -16.24 -17.39
C ASP A 236 -13.08 -16.62 -18.69
N LEU A 237 -13.50 -17.86 -18.82
CA LEU A 237 -14.39 -18.31 -19.87
C LEU A 237 -15.46 -19.21 -19.26
N PHE A 238 -16.73 -18.81 -19.36
CA PHE A 238 -17.81 -19.59 -18.79
C PHE A 238 -19.12 -19.42 -19.57
N ALA A 239 -19.95 -20.46 -19.52
CA ALA A 239 -21.30 -20.45 -20.06
C ALA A 239 -22.31 -20.41 -18.90
N THR A 240 -23.40 -19.67 -19.12
CA THR A 240 -24.55 -19.63 -18.23
C THR A 240 -25.79 -20.09 -19.00
N TYR A 241 -26.59 -20.96 -18.39
CA TYR A 241 -27.88 -21.38 -18.94
C TYR A 241 -28.96 -21.13 -17.88
N THR A 242 -29.96 -20.33 -18.24
CA THR A 242 -31.10 -20.03 -17.36
C THR A 242 -32.38 -20.36 -18.09
N LYS A 243 -33.25 -21.17 -17.45
CA LYS A 243 -34.55 -21.55 -18.03
C LYS A 243 -35.59 -21.79 -16.96
N THR A 244 -36.80 -21.29 -17.20
CA THR A 244 -38.00 -21.63 -16.46
C THR A 244 -38.88 -22.62 -17.22
N PHE A 245 -39.28 -23.70 -16.60
CA PHE A 245 -40.16 -24.71 -17.15
C PHE A 245 -41.51 -24.66 -16.40
N ASP A 246 -42.61 -24.80 -17.12
CA ASP A 246 -43.95 -24.84 -16.57
C ASP A 246 -44.30 -23.71 -15.57
N ASN A 247 -43.66 -22.56 -15.70
CA ASN A 247 -43.73 -21.41 -14.81
C ASN A 247 -43.49 -21.75 -13.31
N ALA A 248 -42.90 -22.87 -12.99
CA ALA A 248 -42.71 -23.40 -11.66
C ALA A 248 -41.25 -23.82 -11.35
N HIS A 249 -40.53 -24.28 -12.34
CA HIS A 249 -39.22 -24.86 -12.18
C HIS A 249 -38.18 -23.90 -12.76
N ASN A 250 -37.34 -23.29 -11.95
CA ASN A 250 -36.27 -22.40 -12.39
C ASN A 250 -34.92 -23.12 -12.29
N LEU A 251 -34.23 -23.19 -13.42
CA LEU A 251 -32.92 -23.81 -13.54
C LEU A 251 -31.88 -22.75 -13.92
N ASN A 252 -30.77 -22.70 -13.21
CA ASN A 252 -29.60 -21.93 -13.59
C ASN A 252 -28.34 -22.82 -13.52
N VAL A 253 -27.63 -22.91 -14.63
CA VAL A 253 -26.40 -23.69 -14.74
C VAL A 253 -25.27 -22.75 -15.15
N VAL A 254 -24.13 -22.86 -14.48
CA VAL A 254 -22.88 -22.17 -14.84
C VAL A 254 -21.79 -23.21 -14.94
N VAL A 255 -21.01 -23.19 -16.03
CA VAL A 255 -19.82 -24.05 -16.22
C VAL A 255 -18.72 -23.20 -16.85
N GLY A 256 -17.51 -23.28 -16.30
CA GLY A 256 -16.43 -22.49 -16.84
C GLY A 256 -15.05 -22.86 -16.34
N THR A 257 -14.10 -22.06 -16.78
CA THR A 257 -12.69 -22.14 -16.41
C THR A 257 -12.15 -20.75 -16.12
N ASN A 258 -11.21 -20.68 -15.19
CA ASN A 258 -10.43 -19.51 -14.87
C ASN A 258 -8.95 -19.85 -14.97
N TYR A 259 -8.15 -18.97 -15.55
CA TYR A 259 -6.70 -19.11 -15.63
C TYR A 259 -6.04 -17.80 -15.19
N GLU A 260 -5.24 -17.86 -14.13
CA GLU A 260 -4.51 -16.70 -13.59
C GLU A 260 -3.00 -16.96 -13.65
N THR A 261 -2.24 -15.93 -14.01
CA THR A 261 -0.78 -15.91 -13.90
C THR A 261 -0.33 -14.68 -13.15
N GLU A 262 0.70 -14.83 -12.29
CA GLU A 262 1.37 -13.74 -11.60
C GLU A 262 2.87 -13.77 -11.88
N HIS A 263 3.44 -12.57 -12.12
CA HIS A 263 4.87 -12.34 -12.25
C HIS A 263 5.28 -11.28 -11.22
N TYR A 264 5.96 -11.71 -10.18
CA TYR A 264 6.46 -10.83 -9.14
C TYR A 264 7.98 -10.66 -9.27
N LYS A 265 8.44 -9.40 -9.14
CA LYS A 265 9.87 -9.07 -9.09
C LYS A 265 10.14 -7.96 -8.08
N ASN A 266 11.18 -8.13 -7.29
CA ASN A 266 11.68 -7.12 -6.36
C ASN A 266 13.18 -6.92 -6.61
N VAL A 267 13.60 -5.66 -6.66
CA VAL A 267 15.02 -5.25 -6.75
C VAL A 267 15.27 -4.19 -5.70
N GLU A 268 16.28 -4.39 -4.88
CA GLU A 268 16.77 -3.43 -3.91
C GLU A 268 18.22 -3.06 -4.23
N ALA A 269 18.53 -1.77 -4.19
CA ALA A 269 19.88 -1.24 -4.27
C ALA A 269 20.13 -0.28 -3.12
N SER A 270 21.32 -0.26 -2.58
CA SER A 270 21.73 0.65 -1.52
C SER A 270 23.15 1.16 -1.71
N SER A 271 23.40 2.37 -1.21
CA SER A 271 24.73 2.98 -1.23
C SER A 271 24.92 3.82 0.02
N TYR A 272 26.13 3.80 0.55
CA TYR A 272 26.52 4.54 1.76
C TYR A 272 27.39 5.74 1.41
N ASN A 273 27.49 6.70 2.32
CA ASN A 273 28.27 7.91 2.21
C ASN A 273 27.92 8.72 0.95
N ILE A 274 26.63 9.02 0.82
CA ILE A 274 26.12 9.87 -0.26
C ILE A 274 26.70 11.27 -0.11
N GLN A 275 27.37 11.77 -1.13
CA GLN A 275 28.14 13.02 -1.12
C GLN A 275 27.27 14.28 -1.28
N SER A 276 25.98 14.12 -1.47
CA SER A 276 25.02 15.23 -1.60
C SER A 276 23.97 15.19 -0.49
N GLU A 277 23.65 16.33 0.07
CA GLU A 277 22.52 16.50 0.99
C GLU A 277 21.19 16.75 0.23
N VAL A 278 21.27 17.20 -1.01
CA VAL A 278 20.11 17.57 -1.83
C VAL A 278 19.74 16.49 -2.83
N LEU A 279 20.75 15.90 -3.49
CA LEU A 279 20.55 14.88 -4.52
C LEU A 279 20.56 13.49 -3.89
N ASN A 280 19.49 12.73 -4.15
CA ASN A 280 19.35 11.35 -3.71
C ASN A 280 19.58 10.41 -4.90
N ASP A 281 20.85 10.10 -5.16
CA ASP A 281 21.28 9.22 -6.25
C ASP A 281 22.29 8.21 -5.70
N LEU A 282 22.08 6.92 -6.00
CA LEU A 282 22.97 5.83 -5.60
C LEU A 282 24.39 5.96 -6.16
N ALA A 283 24.56 6.62 -7.31
CA ALA A 283 25.86 6.86 -7.91
C ALA A 283 26.74 7.79 -7.07
N LEU A 284 26.14 8.69 -6.28
CA LEU A 284 26.84 9.65 -5.42
C LEU A 284 27.39 9.02 -4.13
N GLY A 285 27.17 7.75 -3.89
CA GLY A 285 27.71 7.05 -2.74
C GLY A 285 29.14 6.59 -2.97
N THR A 286 30.02 6.95 -2.01
CA THR A 286 31.44 6.56 -2.01
C THR A 286 31.74 5.38 -1.06
N GLY A 287 30.77 5.00 -0.21
CA GLY A 287 30.86 3.87 0.69
C GLY A 287 30.40 2.56 0.07
N ASN A 288 30.10 1.59 0.93
CA ASN A 288 29.62 0.28 0.53
C ASN A 288 28.35 0.38 -0.33
N LYS A 289 28.28 -0.47 -1.35
CA LYS A 289 27.11 -0.64 -2.20
C LYS A 289 26.54 -2.04 -2.01
N GLY A 290 25.21 -2.14 -1.97
CA GLY A 290 24.50 -3.40 -1.85
C GLY A 290 23.45 -3.53 -2.95
N ALA A 291 23.23 -4.77 -3.38
CA ALA A 291 22.11 -5.11 -4.25
C ALA A 291 21.53 -6.45 -3.81
N LYS A 292 20.21 -6.56 -3.79
CA LYS A 292 19.50 -7.82 -3.60
C LYS A 292 18.19 -7.80 -4.36
N GLY A 293 17.60 -8.95 -4.57
CA GLY A 293 16.32 -9.06 -5.25
C GLY A 293 15.78 -10.47 -5.21
N GLY A 294 14.57 -10.61 -5.68
CA GLY A 294 13.87 -11.87 -5.80
C GLY A 294 12.80 -11.77 -6.87
N GLN A 295 12.46 -12.91 -7.44
CA GLN A 295 11.34 -13.02 -8.36
C GLN A 295 10.65 -14.36 -8.17
N HIS A 296 9.38 -14.40 -8.43
CA HIS A 296 8.60 -15.62 -8.51
C HIS A 296 7.46 -15.48 -9.50
N GLU A 297 7.00 -16.60 -9.95
CA GLU A 297 5.87 -16.71 -10.85
C GLU A 297 4.98 -17.84 -10.37
N TYR A 298 3.69 -17.71 -10.60
CA TYR A 298 2.77 -18.84 -10.47
C TYR A 298 1.66 -18.80 -11.51
N ALA A 299 1.03 -19.94 -11.70
CA ALA A 299 -0.18 -20.06 -12.47
C ALA A 299 -1.23 -20.85 -11.67
N LEU A 300 -2.48 -20.40 -11.77
CA LEU A 300 -3.66 -21.08 -11.25
C LEU A 300 -4.56 -21.43 -12.43
N LEU A 301 -5.11 -22.63 -12.44
CA LEU A 301 -6.12 -23.05 -13.40
C LEU A 301 -7.26 -23.71 -12.65
N GLY A 302 -8.47 -23.16 -12.80
CA GLY A 302 -9.67 -23.65 -12.14
C GLY A 302 -10.75 -24.02 -13.15
N TYR A 303 -11.42 -25.14 -12.90
CA TYR A 303 -12.68 -25.51 -13.55
C TYR A 303 -13.78 -25.40 -12.52
N PHE A 304 -14.91 -24.80 -12.88
CA PHE A 304 -16.01 -24.62 -11.94
C PHE A 304 -17.35 -24.91 -12.58
N GLY A 305 -18.28 -25.34 -11.75
CA GLY A 305 -19.66 -25.57 -12.13
C GLY A 305 -20.60 -25.24 -10.99
N ARG A 306 -21.75 -24.64 -11.31
CA ARG A 306 -22.86 -24.39 -10.41
C ARG A 306 -24.16 -24.82 -11.04
N LEU A 307 -24.95 -25.53 -10.28
CA LEU A 307 -26.31 -25.88 -10.60
C LEU A 307 -27.20 -25.32 -9.50
N SER A 308 -28.06 -24.36 -9.84
CA SER A 308 -29.09 -23.84 -8.95
C SER A 308 -30.47 -24.19 -9.51
N TYR A 309 -31.31 -24.70 -8.64
CA TYR A 309 -32.68 -25.08 -8.97
C TYR A 309 -33.64 -24.58 -7.91
N ASP A 310 -34.76 -24.03 -8.32
CA ASP A 310 -35.87 -23.75 -7.42
C ASP A 310 -37.20 -24.20 -7.99
N TYR A 311 -38.09 -24.62 -7.10
CA TYR A 311 -39.47 -24.94 -7.39
C TYR A 311 -40.39 -23.90 -6.79
N LEU A 312 -41.14 -23.18 -7.65
CA LEU A 312 -42.06 -22.09 -7.30
C LEU A 312 -41.43 -20.96 -6.44
N GLY A 313 -40.08 -20.85 -6.44
CA GLY A 313 -39.39 -19.96 -5.52
C GLY A 313 -39.42 -20.39 -4.05
N LYS A 314 -40.04 -21.54 -3.71
CA LYS A 314 -40.23 -22.05 -2.34
C LYS A 314 -39.14 -23.01 -1.90
N TYR A 315 -38.80 -23.98 -2.74
CA TYR A 315 -37.78 -25.02 -2.46
C TYR A 315 -36.59 -24.75 -3.33
N LEU A 316 -35.44 -24.53 -2.71
CA LEU A 316 -34.21 -24.15 -3.40
C LEU A 316 -33.12 -25.20 -3.15
N ALA A 317 -32.39 -25.55 -4.19
CA ALA A 317 -31.23 -26.41 -4.10
C ALA A 317 -30.09 -25.83 -4.96
N GLU A 318 -28.88 -25.84 -4.44
CA GLU A 318 -27.71 -25.42 -5.17
C GLU A 318 -26.53 -26.37 -4.92
N VAL A 319 -25.84 -26.71 -5.98
CA VAL A 319 -24.59 -27.48 -5.95
C VAL A 319 -23.51 -26.65 -6.65
N ASN A 320 -22.40 -26.44 -5.97
CA ASN A 320 -21.21 -25.81 -6.53
C ASN A 320 -20.04 -26.82 -6.48
N MET A 321 -19.23 -26.81 -7.54
CA MET A 321 -18.05 -27.65 -7.65
C MET A 321 -16.91 -26.82 -8.24
N ARG A 322 -15.71 -26.95 -7.65
CA ARG A 322 -14.48 -26.41 -8.21
C ARG A 322 -13.39 -27.47 -8.22
N TYR A 323 -12.61 -27.48 -9.28
CA TYR A 323 -11.42 -28.29 -9.42
C TYR A 323 -10.27 -27.37 -9.78
N ASP A 324 -9.45 -27.03 -8.78
CA ASP A 324 -8.43 -26.00 -8.88
C ASP A 324 -7.02 -26.59 -8.83
N GLY A 325 -6.17 -26.17 -9.75
CA GLY A 325 -4.77 -26.53 -9.84
C GLY A 325 -3.87 -25.32 -9.61
N SER A 326 -2.76 -25.51 -8.88
CA SER A 326 -1.78 -24.48 -8.61
C SER A 326 -0.36 -24.96 -8.91
N SER A 327 0.40 -24.13 -9.65
CA SER A 327 1.81 -24.41 -9.94
C SER A 327 2.72 -24.34 -8.69
N ARG A 328 2.22 -23.80 -7.58
CA ARG A 328 2.96 -23.69 -6.30
C ARG A 328 3.15 -25.03 -5.59
N PHE A 329 2.33 -26.03 -5.96
CA PHE A 329 2.42 -27.39 -5.41
C PHE A 329 3.25 -28.30 -6.30
N ARG A 330 3.74 -29.40 -5.74
CA ARG A 330 4.50 -30.43 -6.47
C ARG A 330 3.64 -31.07 -7.54
N GLU A 331 4.28 -31.59 -8.56
CA GLU A 331 3.64 -32.45 -9.54
C GLU A 331 2.99 -33.65 -8.82
N GLY A 332 1.73 -33.92 -9.11
CA GLY A 332 0.90 -34.91 -8.40
C GLY A 332 -0.02 -34.34 -7.31
N ASP A 333 0.35 -33.24 -6.66
CA ASP A 333 -0.42 -32.60 -5.56
C ASP A 333 -1.02 -31.25 -5.98
N ARG A 334 -0.99 -30.92 -7.25
CA ARG A 334 -1.38 -29.58 -7.76
C ARG A 334 -2.88 -29.34 -7.75
N TRP A 335 -3.68 -30.38 -7.72
CA TRP A 335 -5.11 -30.28 -7.95
C TRP A 335 -5.92 -30.62 -6.70
N GLY A 336 -6.93 -29.80 -6.43
CA GLY A 336 -7.89 -29.98 -5.34
C GLY A 336 -9.32 -29.90 -5.84
N PHE A 337 -10.22 -30.74 -5.29
CA PHE A 337 -11.64 -30.72 -5.57
C PHE A 337 -12.42 -30.15 -4.39
N PHE A 338 -13.28 -29.16 -4.65
CA PHE A 338 -14.00 -28.38 -3.65
C PHE A 338 -15.51 -28.36 -3.95
N PRO A 339 -16.28 -29.34 -3.48
CA PRO A 339 -17.72 -29.36 -3.63
C PRO A 339 -18.41 -28.60 -2.50
N SER A 340 -19.58 -28.00 -2.80
CA SER A 340 -20.52 -27.50 -1.78
C SER A 340 -21.96 -27.70 -2.23
N VAL A 341 -22.87 -27.93 -1.26
CA VAL A 341 -24.30 -28.11 -1.48
C VAL A 341 -25.05 -27.23 -0.50
N SER A 342 -26.12 -26.57 -0.98
CA SER A 342 -27.04 -25.84 -0.13
C SER A 342 -28.50 -26.19 -0.48
N LEU A 343 -29.36 -26.22 0.53
CA LEU A 343 -30.78 -26.41 0.42
C LEU A 343 -31.50 -25.30 1.16
N GLY A 344 -32.59 -24.80 0.59
CA GLY A 344 -33.40 -23.74 1.18
C GLY A 344 -34.89 -24.04 1.05
N TRP A 345 -35.64 -23.62 2.07
CA TRP A 345 -37.09 -23.66 2.06
C TRP A 345 -37.65 -22.31 2.56
N ARG A 346 -38.50 -21.69 1.73
CA ARG A 346 -39.16 -20.44 2.05
C ARG A 346 -40.54 -20.73 2.66
N MET A 347 -40.56 -20.96 3.96
CA MET A 347 -41.78 -21.32 4.71
C MET A 347 -42.88 -20.25 4.66
N SER A 348 -42.51 -18.95 4.47
CA SER A 348 -43.50 -17.85 4.37
C SER A 348 -44.39 -17.90 3.13
N ASP A 349 -44.01 -18.74 2.15
CA ASP A 349 -44.72 -18.82 0.88
C ASP A 349 -45.55 -20.12 0.74
N GLU A 350 -45.77 -20.82 1.85
CA GLU A 350 -46.59 -22.02 1.93
C GLU A 350 -48.11 -21.70 1.91
#